data_23dac9596176d30dc2b8018ff81bbecd
#
_entry.id   23dac9596176d30dc2b8018ff81bbecd
#
_cell.length_a   1.000
_cell.length_b   1.000
_cell.length_c   1.000
_cell.angle_alpha   90.00
_cell.angle_beta   90.00
_cell.angle_gamma   90.00
#
_symmetry.space_group_name_H-M   'P 1'
#
loop_
_entity.id
_entity.type
_entity.pdbx_description
1 polymer ?
#
loop_
_entity_poly.entity_id
_entity_poly.type
_entity_poly.pdbx_seq_one_letter_code
_entity_poly.pdbx_strand_id
1 'polypeptide(L)'
;KRVSHNTAAFAALGSGMAINHVFAGGNDAPSLFNVNSRAGVTPKMKLRFFPYELKLRHVFTVATYSRTTTPDVQVEIEYDGIIGYGEASMPPYLQHELGTMDSVLAFLKKVQDVIGQFSDPFQLEDILAYIDSLSAGDSAAKTAVDIALHDLVGKLLQAPWYKIWGLDKEKTPSTTFTIGIDTADVVREKTKECADQFNILKVKLGRENDKEMIETIRSVTDLPIAIDANQGWKDKHHALDMIHWLHEKGIVMIEQPMPKEQLDDIAWVTQQSPLPIFADESIQRLKDVAGLKGAFTGINIKLMKCTGMREAWKMVTLARALDMKVMVGCMTETSCAITAASQFSPAVDFADLDGSLLIANDRFKGMEVVKGKITLPDLPGIGVVKL
;
A
#
# COMPACT_ATOMS: atom_id res chain seq x y z
N LYS A 1 26.71 -51.50 25.47
CA LYS A 1 26.22 -50.88 26.72
C LYS A 1 24.83 -50.30 26.41
N ARG A 2 23.84 -50.91 27.09
CA ARG A 2 22.41 -50.59 27.01
C ARG A 2 22.13 -49.23 27.64
N VAL A 3 21.25 -48.42 27.02
CA VAL A 3 20.64 -47.28 27.65
C VAL A 3 19.15 -47.60 27.79
N SER A 4 18.69 -47.54 29.01
CA SER A 4 17.34 -47.86 29.45
C SER A 4 16.40 -46.70 29.24
N HIS A 5 15.18 -47.04 28.74
CA HIS A 5 14.02 -46.13 28.68
C HIS A 5 13.43 -45.99 30.09
N ASN A 6 13.18 -44.76 30.51
CA ASN A 6 12.32 -44.47 31.64
C ASN A 6 11.06 -43.76 31.15
N THR A 7 9.97 -44.48 31.15
CA THR A 7 8.58 -44.01 31.01
C THR A 7 8.09 -43.59 32.37
N ALA A 8 7.81 -42.31 32.58
CA ALA A 8 7.07 -41.83 33.75
C ALA A 8 5.62 -41.60 33.39
N ALA A 9 4.78 -42.36 34.06
CA ALA A 9 3.32 -42.26 34.01
C ALA A 9 2.82 -41.06 34.80
N PHE A 10 1.95 -40.23 34.19
CA PHE A 10 1.20 -39.22 34.92
C PHE A 10 -0.10 -39.83 35.43
N ALA A 11 -0.23 -39.96 36.75
CA ALA A 11 -1.44 -40.30 37.43
C ALA A 11 -2.33 -39.05 37.58
N ALA A 12 -3.59 -39.20 37.18
CA ALA A 12 -4.62 -38.21 37.41
C ALA A 12 -5.03 -38.19 38.89
N LEU A 13 -4.97 -37.02 39.50
CA LEU A 13 -5.68 -36.75 40.76
C LEU A 13 -6.73 -35.69 40.48
N GLY A 14 -7.99 -36.15 40.48
CA GLY A 14 -9.14 -35.27 40.52
C GLY A 14 -9.34 -34.76 41.95
N SER A 15 -9.52 -33.46 42.09
CA SER A 15 -10.28 -32.90 43.22
C SER A 15 -10.93 -31.60 42.73
N GLY A 16 -12.24 -31.63 42.68
CA GLY A 16 -13.08 -30.48 42.39
C GLY A 16 -12.94 -29.42 43.47
N MET A 17 -12.70 -28.20 43.07
CA MET A 17 -13.03 -27.02 43.86
C MET A 17 -13.84 -26.09 42.95
N ALA A 18 -15.13 -26.04 43.25
CA ALA A 18 -16.01 -25.01 42.72
C ALA A 18 -15.62 -23.67 43.35
N ILE A 19 -15.10 -22.77 42.56
CA ILE A 19 -14.95 -21.39 42.99
C ILE A 19 -16.19 -20.62 42.47
N ASN A 20 -17.14 -20.47 43.39
CA ASN A 20 -18.23 -19.52 43.25
C ASN A 20 -17.69 -18.13 43.52
N HIS A 21 -17.34 -17.36 42.46
CA HIS A 21 -17.25 -15.92 42.55
C HIS A 21 -18.58 -15.30 42.12
N VAL A 22 -19.32 -14.87 43.12
CA VAL A 22 -20.45 -13.96 43.00
C VAL A 22 -19.90 -12.60 42.57
N PHE A 23 -20.12 -12.23 41.33
CA PHE A 23 -20.04 -10.83 40.91
C PHE A 23 -21.42 -10.21 41.11
N ALA A 24 -21.55 -9.49 42.22
CA ALA A 24 -22.68 -8.58 42.42
C ALA A 24 -22.44 -7.26 41.70
N GLY A 25 -23.37 -6.89 40.85
CA GLY A 25 -23.82 -5.54 40.63
C GLY A 25 -22.92 -4.63 39.76
N GLY A 26 -23.40 -4.33 38.58
CA GLY A 26 -22.95 -3.23 37.72
C GLY A 26 -23.44 -3.42 36.31
N ASN A 27 -24.71 -3.12 36.05
CA ASN A 27 -25.20 -2.90 34.69
C ASN A 27 -24.47 -1.69 34.13
N ASP A 28 -23.74 -1.89 33.03
CA ASP A 28 -23.47 -0.99 31.91
C ASP A 28 -22.17 -1.37 31.22
N ALA A 29 -22.09 -2.62 30.73
CA ALA A 29 -21.20 -2.93 29.61
C ALA A 29 -22.03 -2.74 28.34
N PRO A 30 -21.64 -1.86 27.40
CA PRO A 30 -22.31 -1.82 26.10
C PRO A 30 -22.11 -3.18 25.45
N SER A 31 -23.20 -3.86 25.15
CA SER A 31 -23.18 -5.09 24.39
C SER A 31 -22.57 -4.80 23.02
N LEU A 32 -21.38 -5.31 22.76
CA LEU A 32 -20.65 -5.18 21.50
C LEU A 32 -21.40 -5.78 20.28
N PHE A 33 -22.55 -6.38 20.51
CA PHE A 33 -23.38 -7.02 19.49
C PHE A 33 -24.86 -6.71 19.70
N ASN A 34 -25.23 -5.44 19.66
CA ASN A 34 -26.63 -5.08 19.45
C ASN A 34 -26.89 -5.00 17.94
N VAL A 35 -26.79 -6.12 17.26
CA VAL A 35 -27.40 -6.28 15.95
C VAL A 35 -28.91 -6.29 16.20
N ASN A 36 -29.56 -5.15 16.06
CA ASN A 36 -31.01 -5.09 15.92
C ASN A 36 -31.38 -5.92 14.68
N SER A 37 -31.51 -7.24 14.87
CA SER A 37 -32.11 -8.11 13.88
C SER A 37 -33.57 -7.66 13.71
N ARG A 38 -33.81 -6.82 12.72
CA ARG A 38 -35.15 -6.70 12.15
C ARG A 38 -35.57 -8.10 11.75
N ALA A 39 -36.56 -8.62 12.42
CA ALA A 39 -37.03 -10.00 12.29
C ALA A 39 -37.15 -10.37 10.79
N GLY A 40 -36.38 -11.33 10.33
CA GLY A 40 -36.69 -12.15 9.17
C GLY A 40 -35.82 -11.99 7.91
N VAL A 41 -34.90 -11.03 7.78
CA VAL A 41 -34.06 -10.92 6.56
C VAL A 41 -32.59 -10.76 6.97
N THR A 42 -31.75 -11.76 6.64
CA THR A 42 -30.28 -11.62 6.78
C THR A 42 -29.77 -10.51 5.86
N PRO A 43 -29.04 -9.52 6.38
CA PRO A 43 -28.45 -8.49 5.55
C PRO A 43 -27.57 -9.10 4.46
N LYS A 44 -27.57 -8.52 3.27
CA LYS A 44 -26.73 -8.94 2.15
C LYS A 44 -25.82 -7.79 1.75
N MET A 45 -24.58 -8.10 1.41
CA MET A 45 -23.68 -7.13 0.83
C MET A 45 -24.17 -6.72 -0.57
N LYS A 46 -24.06 -5.42 -0.86
CA LYS A 46 -24.37 -4.84 -2.16
C LYS A 46 -23.19 -4.01 -2.61
N LEU A 47 -22.75 -4.21 -3.85
CA LEU A 47 -21.67 -3.45 -4.46
C LEU A 47 -22.22 -2.47 -5.49
N ARG A 48 -21.70 -1.23 -5.46
CA ARG A 48 -21.89 -0.20 -6.48
C ARG A 48 -20.52 0.30 -6.92
N PHE A 49 -20.42 0.74 -8.17
CA PHE A 49 -19.16 1.29 -8.69
C PHE A 49 -19.42 2.42 -9.67
N PHE A 50 -18.49 3.39 -9.70
CA PHE A 50 -18.64 4.65 -10.40
C PHE A 50 -17.35 5.00 -11.13
N PRO A 51 -17.30 5.00 -12.48
CA PRO A 51 -16.16 5.49 -13.23
C PRO A 51 -15.85 6.95 -12.88
N TYR A 52 -14.57 7.28 -12.83
CA TYR A 52 -14.08 8.59 -12.50
C TYR A 52 -12.77 8.89 -13.23
N GLU A 53 -12.42 10.16 -13.38
CA GLU A 53 -11.14 10.58 -13.94
C GLU A 53 -10.44 11.52 -12.98
N LEU A 54 -9.25 11.12 -12.53
CA LEU A 54 -8.38 11.96 -11.70
C LEU A 54 -7.71 13.00 -12.59
N LYS A 55 -7.78 14.27 -12.19
CA LYS A 55 -7.11 15.39 -12.85
C LYS A 55 -5.84 15.73 -12.09
N LEU A 56 -4.69 15.63 -12.76
CA LEU A 56 -3.42 15.99 -12.17
C LEU A 56 -3.27 17.51 -12.10
N ARG A 57 -2.67 18.01 -11.01
CA ARG A 57 -2.37 19.44 -10.85
C ARG A 57 -1.31 19.93 -11.86
N HIS A 58 -0.39 19.03 -12.22
CA HIS A 58 0.69 19.27 -13.18
C HIS A 58 0.88 18.04 -14.07
N VAL A 59 1.49 18.21 -15.23
CA VAL A 59 1.91 17.10 -16.08
C VAL A 59 2.84 16.18 -15.27
N PHE A 60 2.52 14.90 -15.20
CA PHE A 60 3.34 13.91 -14.51
C PHE A 60 4.16 13.10 -15.50
N THR A 61 5.48 13.16 -15.36
CA THR A 61 6.43 12.50 -16.26
C THR A 61 7.30 11.51 -15.50
N VAL A 62 7.30 10.28 -15.97
CA VAL A 62 8.24 9.20 -15.60
C VAL A 62 9.17 8.94 -16.80
N ALA A 63 10.14 8.02 -16.64
CA ALA A 63 11.13 7.74 -17.70
C ALA A 63 10.51 7.44 -19.07
N THR A 64 9.34 6.81 -19.11
CA THR A 64 8.71 6.26 -20.34
C THR A 64 7.40 6.93 -20.74
N TYR A 65 6.77 7.76 -19.90
CA TYR A 65 5.42 8.25 -20.11
C TYR A 65 5.13 9.60 -19.44
N SER A 66 4.25 10.42 -20.06
CA SER A 66 3.71 11.67 -19.49
C SER A 66 2.20 11.70 -19.59
N ARG A 67 1.50 12.23 -18.57
CA ARG A 67 0.04 12.33 -18.52
C ARG A 67 -0.45 13.52 -17.69
N THR A 68 -1.73 13.89 -17.91
CA THR A 68 -2.46 14.92 -17.18
C THR A 68 -3.68 14.38 -16.43
N THR A 69 -4.09 13.15 -16.74
CA THR A 69 -5.23 12.46 -16.11
C THR A 69 -4.90 11.01 -15.80
N THR A 70 -5.69 10.40 -14.93
CA THR A 70 -5.64 8.97 -14.63
C THR A 70 -7.05 8.42 -14.55
N PRO A 71 -7.40 7.35 -15.29
CA PRO A 71 -8.66 6.64 -15.12
C PRO A 71 -8.78 6.04 -13.72
N ASP A 72 -9.98 6.11 -13.16
CA ASP A 72 -10.27 5.70 -11.79
C ASP A 72 -11.68 5.13 -11.68
N VAL A 73 -11.92 4.27 -10.70
CA VAL A 73 -13.25 3.77 -10.37
C VAL A 73 -13.41 3.76 -8.85
N GLN A 74 -14.44 4.45 -8.38
CA GLN A 74 -14.85 4.37 -6.97
C GLN A 74 -15.75 3.15 -6.78
N VAL A 75 -15.53 2.41 -5.68
CA VAL A 75 -16.35 1.27 -5.25
C VAL A 75 -16.97 1.54 -3.89
N GLU A 76 -18.22 1.14 -3.74
CA GLU A 76 -18.96 1.16 -2.48
C GLU A 76 -19.51 -0.23 -2.20
N ILE A 77 -19.30 -0.75 -0.99
CA ILE A 77 -19.93 -1.99 -0.51
C ILE A 77 -20.77 -1.64 0.70
N GLU A 78 -22.07 -1.88 0.60
CA GLU A 78 -23.05 -1.64 1.65
C GLU A 78 -23.42 -2.94 2.33
N TYR A 79 -23.46 -2.93 3.66
CA TYR A 79 -23.98 -4.01 4.50
C TYR A 79 -24.65 -3.40 5.73
N ASP A 80 -25.91 -3.74 5.95
CA ASP A 80 -26.72 -3.26 7.09
C ASP A 80 -26.68 -1.73 7.30
N GLY A 81 -26.75 -0.98 6.20
CA GLY A 81 -26.75 0.49 6.19
C GLY A 81 -25.36 1.12 6.35
N ILE A 82 -24.31 0.34 6.53
CA ILE A 82 -22.92 0.82 6.60
C ILE A 82 -22.27 0.66 5.23
N ILE A 83 -21.55 1.70 4.78
CA ILE A 83 -20.88 1.73 3.49
C ILE A 83 -19.38 1.74 3.68
N GLY A 84 -18.70 0.75 3.07
CA GLY A 84 -17.27 0.75 2.87
C GLY A 84 -16.88 1.31 1.52
N TYR A 85 -15.83 2.10 1.45
CA TYR A 85 -15.32 2.76 0.25
C TYR A 85 -14.04 2.12 -0.25
N GLY A 86 -13.93 2.00 -1.57
CA GLY A 86 -12.73 1.51 -2.24
C GLY A 86 -12.49 2.24 -3.57
N GLU A 87 -11.33 2.02 -4.14
CA GLU A 87 -10.86 2.72 -5.33
C GLU A 87 -9.97 1.82 -6.18
N ALA A 88 -10.16 1.89 -7.50
CA ALA A 88 -9.29 1.32 -8.52
C ALA A 88 -8.67 2.45 -9.33
N SER A 89 -7.37 2.67 -9.21
CA SER A 89 -6.62 3.61 -10.05
C SER A 89 -5.84 2.86 -11.13
N MET A 90 -5.95 3.30 -12.38
CA MET A 90 -5.42 2.59 -13.56
C MET A 90 -4.59 3.52 -14.45
N PRO A 91 -3.36 3.90 -14.04
CA PRO A 91 -2.48 4.65 -14.92
C PRO A 91 -2.30 3.92 -16.26
N PRO A 92 -2.50 4.60 -17.42
CA PRO A 92 -2.57 3.92 -18.72
C PRO A 92 -1.32 3.11 -19.11
N TYR A 93 -0.13 3.54 -18.63
CA TYR A 93 1.12 2.82 -18.92
C TYR A 93 1.28 1.50 -18.14
N LEU A 94 0.37 1.21 -17.19
CA LEU A 94 0.33 -0.02 -16.38
C LEU A 94 -0.92 -0.88 -16.67
N GLN A 95 -1.64 -0.61 -17.74
CA GLN A 95 -2.90 -1.30 -18.06
C GLN A 95 -2.76 -2.84 -18.18
N HIS A 96 -1.59 -3.33 -18.57
CA HIS A 96 -1.33 -4.78 -18.67
C HIS A 96 -1.29 -5.46 -17.31
N GLU A 97 -0.97 -4.71 -16.24
CA GLU A 97 -0.86 -5.20 -14.87
C GLU A 97 -2.15 -4.89 -14.07
N LEU A 98 -2.64 -3.66 -14.17
CA LEU A 98 -3.74 -3.15 -13.34
C LEU A 98 -5.12 -3.38 -13.93
N GLY A 99 -5.23 -3.47 -15.24
CA GLY A 99 -6.47 -3.51 -16.00
C GLY A 99 -6.76 -2.20 -16.73
N THR A 100 -7.67 -2.28 -17.71
CA THR A 100 -8.24 -1.14 -18.42
C THR A 100 -9.56 -0.73 -17.77
N MET A 101 -10.09 0.45 -18.09
CA MET A 101 -11.43 0.84 -17.63
C MET A 101 -12.47 -0.24 -17.96
N ASP A 102 -12.48 -0.75 -19.20
CA ASP A 102 -13.45 -1.77 -19.62
C ASP A 102 -13.28 -3.09 -18.84
N SER A 103 -12.05 -3.58 -18.65
CA SER A 103 -11.82 -4.83 -17.92
C SER A 103 -12.16 -4.69 -16.45
N VAL A 104 -11.84 -3.56 -15.83
CA VAL A 104 -12.15 -3.26 -14.43
C VAL A 104 -13.66 -3.18 -14.22
N LEU A 105 -14.40 -2.47 -15.08
CA LEU A 105 -15.86 -2.40 -14.98
C LEU A 105 -16.51 -3.77 -15.19
N ALA A 106 -16.02 -4.57 -16.15
CA ALA A 106 -16.50 -5.93 -16.37
C ALA A 106 -16.25 -6.84 -15.16
N PHE A 107 -15.08 -6.74 -14.53
CA PHE A 107 -14.77 -7.47 -13.31
C PHE A 107 -15.65 -7.05 -12.14
N LEU A 108 -15.82 -5.76 -11.91
CA LEU A 108 -16.67 -5.23 -10.84
C LEU A 108 -18.13 -5.64 -11.02
N LYS A 109 -18.59 -5.76 -12.27
CA LYS A 109 -19.94 -6.31 -12.56
C LYS A 109 -20.06 -7.76 -12.12
N LYS A 110 -19.06 -8.60 -12.39
CA LYS A 110 -19.04 -9.98 -11.86
C LYS A 110 -19.09 -10.02 -10.33
N VAL A 111 -18.30 -9.17 -9.65
CA VAL A 111 -18.35 -9.11 -8.19
C VAL A 111 -19.70 -8.63 -7.70
N GLN A 112 -20.30 -7.62 -8.33
CA GLN A 112 -21.64 -7.15 -7.99
C GLN A 112 -22.68 -8.27 -8.02
N ASP A 113 -22.57 -9.17 -8.99
CA ASP A 113 -23.52 -10.29 -9.15
C ASP A 113 -23.36 -11.40 -8.10
N VAL A 114 -22.18 -11.51 -7.48
CA VAL A 114 -21.89 -12.62 -6.53
C VAL A 114 -21.68 -12.16 -5.10
N ILE A 115 -21.40 -10.89 -4.83
CA ILE A 115 -21.06 -10.43 -3.48
C ILE A 115 -22.17 -10.69 -2.44
N GLY A 116 -23.41 -10.65 -2.88
CA GLY A 116 -24.59 -10.88 -2.04
C GLY A 116 -24.77 -12.32 -1.55
N GLN A 117 -23.97 -13.28 -2.06
CA GLN A 117 -23.97 -14.66 -1.55
C GLN A 117 -23.26 -14.79 -0.20
N PHE A 118 -22.40 -13.86 0.15
CA PHE A 118 -21.72 -13.82 1.44
C PHE A 118 -22.56 -13.06 2.45
N SER A 119 -22.96 -13.74 3.52
CA SER A 119 -23.80 -13.18 4.58
C SER A 119 -23.03 -12.54 5.72
N ASP A 120 -21.75 -12.82 5.82
CA ASP A 120 -20.88 -12.34 6.91
C ASP A 120 -19.63 -11.64 6.33
N PRO A 121 -19.57 -10.29 6.38
CA PRO A 121 -18.42 -9.54 5.88
C PRO A 121 -17.13 -9.79 6.69
N PHE A 122 -17.21 -10.35 7.89
CA PHE A 122 -16.03 -10.71 8.70
C PHE A 122 -15.25 -11.90 8.13
N GLN A 123 -15.83 -12.67 7.24
CA GLN A 123 -15.13 -13.74 6.49
C GLN A 123 -14.23 -13.13 5.37
N LEU A 124 -13.51 -12.10 5.73
CA LEU A 124 -12.75 -11.25 4.80
C LEU A 124 -11.75 -12.04 3.97
N GLU A 125 -11.03 -12.98 4.60
CA GLU A 125 -10.04 -13.84 3.93
C GLU A 125 -10.68 -14.71 2.85
N ASP A 126 -11.77 -15.38 3.17
CA ASP A 126 -12.46 -16.29 2.25
C ASP A 126 -13.13 -15.54 1.11
N ILE A 127 -13.76 -14.39 1.42
CA ILE A 127 -14.40 -13.54 0.42
C ILE A 127 -13.38 -13.02 -0.58
N LEU A 128 -12.27 -12.48 -0.09
CA LEU A 128 -11.24 -11.90 -0.97
C LEU A 128 -10.47 -12.97 -1.75
N ALA A 129 -10.24 -14.16 -1.18
CA ALA A 129 -9.68 -15.28 -1.91
C ALA A 129 -10.60 -15.73 -3.06
N TYR A 130 -11.90 -15.79 -2.82
CA TYR A 130 -12.88 -16.11 -3.87
C TYR A 130 -12.88 -15.04 -4.97
N ILE A 131 -12.91 -13.75 -4.60
CA ILE A 131 -12.90 -12.65 -5.57
C ILE A 131 -11.63 -12.65 -6.39
N ASP A 132 -10.47 -12.91 -5.78
CA ASP A 132 -9.20 -13.01 -6.51
C ASP A 132 -9.23 -14.13 -7.55
N SER A 133 -9.92 -15.23 -7.27
CA SER A 133 -10.06 -16.38 -8.19
C SER A 133 -10.91 -16.10 -9.44
N LEU A 134 -11.69 -15.02 -9.48
CA LEU A 134 -12.61 -14.73 -10.58
C LEU A 134 -11.90 -14.31 -11.88
N SER A 135 -10.66 -13.84 -11.80
CA SER A 135 -9.81 -13.58 -12.97
C SER A 135 -8.33 -13.65 -12.59
N ALA A 136 -7.46 -13.87 -13.58
CA ALA A 136 -6.01 -13.85 -13.36
C ALA A 136 -5.42 -12.45 -13.26
N GLY A 137 -6.08 -11.44 -13.83
CA GLY A 137 -5.64 -10.04 -13.89
C GLY A 137 -6.52 -9.11 -13.05
N ASP A 138 -6.72 -7.91 -13.55
CA ASP A 138 -7.61 -6.89 -12.98
C ASP A 138 -7.26 -6.52 -11.53
N SER A 139 -5.97 -6.38 -11.24
CA SER A 139 -5.51 -6.15 -9.86
C SER A 139 -6.07 -4.86 -9.25
N ALA A 140 -6.26 -3.79 -10.04
CA ALA A 140 -6.86 -2.57 -9.54
C ALA A 140 -8.33 -2.76 -9.11
N ALA A 141 -9.11 -3.51 -9.88
CA ALA A 141 -10.50 -3.84 -9.52
C ALA A 141 -10.58 -4.67 -8.23
N LYS A 142 -9.71 -5.67 -8.10
CA LYS A 142 -9.58 -6.48 -6.88
C LYS A 142 -9.20 -5.63 -5.68
N THR A 143 -8.29 -4.68 -5.87
CA THR A 143 -7.89 -3.70 -4.85
C THR A 143 -9.07 -2.86 -4.38
N ALA A 144 -9.89 -2.36 -5.30
CA ALA A 144 -11.06 -1.57 -4.94
C ALA A 144 -12.06 -2.34 -4.07
N VAL A 145 -12.30 -3.60 -4.39
CA VAL A 145 -13.16 -4.47 -3.59
C VAL A 145 -12.55 -4.77 -2.22
N ASP A 146 -11.24 -5.06 -2.19
CA ASP A 146 -10.49 -5.31 -0.95
C ASP A 146 -10.55 -4.11 0.00
N ILE A 147 -10.25 -2.90 -0.50
CA ILE A 147 -10.29 -1.68 0.30
C ILE A 147 -11.70 -1.44 0.84
N ALA A 148 -12.72 -1.57 0.00
CA ALA A 148 -14.11 -1.34 0.39
C ALA A 148 -14.57 -2.33 1.48
N LEU A 149 -14.16 -3.60 1.39
CA LEU A 149 -14.44 -4.60 2.43
C LEU A 149 -13.68 -4.32 3.72
N HIS A 150 -12.42 -3.92 3.66
CA HIS A 150 -11.65 -3.52 4.84
C HIS A 150 -12.28 -2.30 5.51
N ASP A 151 -12.68 -1.29 4.73
CA ASP A 151 -13.35 -0.11 5.27
C ASP A 151 -14.67 -0.49 5.96
N LEU A 152 -15.47 -1.32 5.32
CA LEU A 152 -16.72 -1.84 5.88
C LEU A 152 -16.49 -2.60 7.19
N VAL A 153 -15.57 -3.56 7.20
CA VAL A 153 -15.27 -4.38 8.39
C VAL A 153 -14.72 -3.53 9.53
N GLY A 154 -13.81 -2.61 9.26
CA GLY A 154 -13.30 -1.70 10.28
C GLY A 154 -14.39 -0.79 10.87
N LYS A 155 -15.35 -0.34 10.05
CA LYS A 155 -16.53 0.42 10.52
C LYS A 155 -17.46 -0.44 11.38
N LEU A 156 -17.71 -1.69 11.00
CA LEU A 156 -18.48 -2.64 11.81
C LEU A 156 -17.80 -2.91 13.15
N LEU A 157 -16.48 -3.00 13.18
CA LEU A 157 -15.66 -3.15 14.41
C LEU A 157 -15.48 -1.84 15.18
N GLN A 158 -15.90 -0.71 14.62
CA GLN A 158 -15.69 0.64 15.19
C GLN A 158 -14.20 0.93 15.47
N ALA A 159 -13.30 0.43 14.64
CA ALA A 159 -11.86 0.57 14.80
C ALA A 159 -11.15 0.85 13.47
N PRO A 160 -10.10 1.69 13.45
CA PRO A 160 -9.22 1.83 12.31
C PRO A 160 -8.30 0.62 12.16
N TRP A 161 -7.89 0.33 10.91
CA TRP A 161 -7.11 -0.87 10.61
C TRP A 161 -5.73 -0.88 11.27
N TYR A 162 -5.05 0.26 11.45
CA TYR A 162 -3.79 0.25 12.18
C TYR A 162 -3.95 -0.30 13.60
N LYS A 163 -5.07 -0.03 14.28
CA LYS A 163 -5.39 -0.63 15.61
C LYS A 163 -5.70 -2.12 15.52
N ILE A 164 -6.48 -2.53 14.51
CA ILE A 164 -6.81 -3.94 14.29
C ILE A 164 -5.54 -4.77 14.07
N TRP A 165 -4.56 -4.21 13.34
CA TRP A 165 -3.24 -4.83 13.17
C TRP A 165 -2.29 -4.65 14.36
N GLY A 166 -2.68 -3.94 15.40
CA GLY A 166 -1.86 -3.72 16.60
C GLY A 166 -0.68 -2.77 16.38
N LEU A 167 -0.81 -1.82 15.46
CA LEU A 167 0.25 -0.87 15.12
C LEU A 167 0.12 0.43 15.92
N ASP A 168 1.26 1.02 16.24
CA ASP A 168 1.35 2.34 16.85
C ASP A 168 1.37 3.42 15.77
N LYS A 169 0.33 4.24 15.70
CA LYS A 169 0.20 5.32 14.70
C LYS A 169 1.31 6.38 14.78
N GLU A 170 1.98 6.52 15.92
CA GLU A 170 3.07 7.48 16.08
C GLU A 170 4.37 7.03 15.36
N LYS A 171 4.44 5.76 14.94
CA LYS A 171 5.56 5.21 14.17
C LYS A 171 5.42 5.38 12.66
N THR A 172 4.43 6.12 12.18
CA THR A 172 4.33 6.46 10.76
C THR A 172 5.59 7.17 10.27
N PRO A 173 6.12 6.82 9.09
CA PRO A 173 7.25 7.53 8.49
C PRO A 173 6.82 8.87 7.90
N SER A 174 7.80 9.69 7.53
CA SER A 174 7.56 10.78 6.58
C SER A 174 7.27 10.21 5.20
N THR A 175 6.34 10.82 4.47
CA THR A 175 6.16 10.51 3.06
C THR A 175 7.15 11.30 2.20
N THR A 176 7.63 10.69 1.13
CA THR A 176 8.31 11.42 0.06
C THR A 176 7.31 12.32 -0.66
N PHE A 177 7.82 13.36 -1.31
CA PHE A 177 7.11 14.13 -2.32
C PHE A 177 7.84 14.02 -3.66
N THR A 178 7.12 13.72 -4.72
CA THR A 178 7.71 13.35 -6.00
C THR A 178 8.00 14.57 -6.88
N ILE A 179 9.25 14.68 -7.33
CA ILE A 179 9.69 15.59 -8.37
C ILE A 179 9.89 14.78 -9.65
N GLY A 180 9.03 15.03 -10.65
CA GLY A 180 9.11 14.38 -11.97
C GLY A 180 10.28 14.91 -12.80
N ILE A 181 10.59 14.17 -13.88
CA ILE A 181 11.62 14.58 -14.86
C ILE A 181 11.14 15.84 -15.59
N ASP A 182 11.95 16.89 -15.58
CA ASP A 182 11.64 18.17 -16.21
C ASP A 182 12.91 18.96 -16.49
N THR A 183 12.79 20.18 -17.03
CA THR A 183 13.89 21.13 -17.18
C THR A 183 14.44 21.60 -15.82
N ALA A 184 15.69 22.03 -15.79
CA ALA A 184 16.34 22.51 -14.57
C ALA A 184 15.55 23.65 -13.88
N ASP A 185 15.00 24.59 -14.65
CA ASP A 185 14.24 25.71 -14.07
C ASP A 185 12.93 25.24 -13.41
N VAL A 186 12.20 24.33 -14.03
CA VAL A 186 10.97 23.75 -13.46
C VAL A 186 11.29 22.92 -12.22
N VAL A 187 12.33 22.10 -12.26
CA VAL A 187 12.80 21.29 -11.12
C VAL A 187 13.20 22.19 -9.95
N ARG A 188 13.91 23.29 -10.21
CA ARG A 188 14.31 24.26 -9.18
C ARG A 188 13.12 24.89 -8.48
N GLU A 189 12.13 25.35 -9.25
CA GLU A 189 10.92 25.98 -8.67
C GLU A 189 10.08 24.97 -7.88
N LYS A 190 9.84 23.75 -8.42
CA LYS A 190 9.15 22.69 -7.67
C LYS A 190 9.88 22.34 -6.37
N THR A 191 11.20 22.29 -6.38
CA THR A 191 11.99 22.00 -5.18
C THR A 191 11.82 23.10 -4.13
N LYS A 192 11.86 24.37 -4.53
CA LYS A 192 11.62 25.51 -3.61
C LYS A 192 10.22 25.45 -2.97
N GLU A 193 9.21 25.10 -3.76
CA GLU A 193 7.82 25.03 -3.28
C GLU A 193 7.60 23.93 -2.23
N CYS A 194 8.30 22.81 -2.32
CA CYS A 194 8.05 21.65 -1.46
C CYS A 194 9.08 21.43 -0.35
N ALA A 195 10.28 22.02 -0.43
CA ALA A 195 11.38 21.74 0.50
C ALA A 195 11.06 22.05 1.97
N ASP A 196 10.23 23.06 2.23
CA ASP A 196 9.83 23.42 3.60
C ASP A 196 8.65 22.60 4.14
N GLN A 197 8.00 21.82 3.27
CA GLN A 197 6.78 21.07 3.61
C GLN A 197 7.02 19.58 3.85
N PHE A 198 8.12 19.05 3.29
CA PHE A 198 8.46 17.62 3.31
C PHE A 198 9.84 17.38 3.94
N ASN A 199 10.04 16.20 4.49
CA ASN A 199 11.28 15.80 5.14
C ASN A 199 12.18 14.95 4.23
N ILE A 200 11.63 14.46 3.14
CA ILE A 200 12.32 13.64 2.14
C ILE A 200 11.66 13.86 0.78
N LEU A 201 12.46 13.97 -0.27
CA LEU A 201 11.98 14.09 -1.64
C LEU A 201 12.17 12.78 -2.39
N LYS A 202 11.30 12.49 -3.34
CA LYS A 202 11.49 11.43 -4.34
C LYS A 202 11.75 12.07 -5.70
N VAL A 203 12.82 11.66 -6.35
CA VAL A 203 13.23 12.22 -7.64
C VAL A 203 13.19 11.13 -8.70
N LYS A 204 12.46 11.39 -9.78
CA LYS A 204 12.41 10.50 -10.94
C LYS A 204 13.64 10.73 -11.80
N LEU A 205 14.40 9.68 -12.05
CA LEU A 205 15.57 9.64 -12.91
C LEU A 205 15.39 8.57 -14.01
N GLY A 206 16.45 8.28 -14.74
CA GLY A 206 16.47 7.27 -15.80
C GLY A 206 16.58 7.84 -17.20
N ARG A 207 16.98 9.11 -17.33
CA ARG A 207 17.26 9.81 -18.59
C ARG A 207 18.65 10.45 -18.60
N GLU A 208 19.02 11.07 -19.71
CA GLU A 208 20.35 11.67 -19.91
C GLU A 208 20.63 12.86 -18.96
N ASN A 209 19.58 13.53 -18.47
CA ASN A 209 19.70 14.69 -17.58
C ASN A 209 19.74 14.35 -16.08
N ASP A 210 19.94 13.09 -15.71
CA ASP A 210 19.89 12.64 -14.31
C ASP A 210 20.79 13.44 -13.37
N LYS A 211 22.04 13.68 -13.77
CA LYS A 211 22.99 14.44 -12.95
C LYS A 211 22.59 15.91 -12.81
N GLU A 212 22.13 16.53 -13.89
CA GLU A 212 21.65 17.91 -13.87
C GLU A 212 20.48 18.08 -12.93
N MET A 213 19.53 17.14 -12.94
CA MET A 213 18.39 17.16 -12.00
C MET A 213 18.85 17.15 -10.54
N ILE A 214 19.74 16.25 -10.17
CA ILE A 214 20.23 16.14 -8.79
C ILE A 214 21.04 17.38 -8.39
N GLU A 215 21.92 17.88 -9.23
CA GLU A 215 22.68 19.09 -8.95
C GLU A 215 21.78 20.31 -8.80
N THR A 216 20.75 20.43 -9.63
CA THR A 216 19.74 21.48 -9.53
C THR A 216 19.00 21.41 -8.18
N ILE A 217 18.55 20.24 -7.76
CA ILE A 217 17.86 20.06 -6.47
C ILE A 217 18.81 20.36 -5.31
N ARG A 218 20.05 19.90 -5.37
CA ARG A 218 21.08 20.15 -4.34
C ARG A 218 21.48 21.63 -4.23
N SER A 219 21.29 22.41 -5.29
CA SER A 219 21.46 23.87 -5.22
C SER A 219 20.38 24.58 -4.38
N VAL A 220 19.25 23.89 -4.09
CA VAL A 220 18.09 24.42 -3.37
C VAL A 220 17.98 23.86 -1.96
N THR A 221 18.25 22.55 -1.76
CA THR A 221 18.00 21.86 -0.50
C THR A 221 18.97 20.72 -0.21
N ASP A 222 19.24 20.49 1.08
CA ASP A 222 20.02 19.36 1.58
C ASP A 222 19.13 18.20 2.11
N LEU A 223 17.81 18.25 1.89
CA LEU A 223 16.90 17.19 2.30
C LEU A 223 17.35 15.82 1.79
N PRO A 224 17.10 14.73 2.52
CA PRO A 224 17.26 13.37 2.01
C PRO A 224 16.47 13.18 0.71
N ILE A 225 17.05 12.46 -0.23
CA ILE A 225 16.41 12.16 -1.52
C ILE A 225 16.37 10.65 -1.73
N ALA A 226 15.18 10.15 -2.07
CA ALA A 226 14.98 8.82 -2.65
C ALA A 226 14.95 8.94 -4.18
N ILE A 227 15.59 8.01 -4.86
CA ILE A 227 15.61 7.97 -6.34
C ILE A 227 14.70 6.84 -6.82
N ASP A 228 13.93 7.15 -7.87
CA ASP A 228 13.25 6.15 -8.66
C ASP A 228 13.67 6.28 -10.11
N ALA A 229 14.43 5.31 -10.61
CA ALA A 229 14.91 5.29 -11.97
C ALA A 229 13.89 4.65 -12.95
N ASN A 230 12.81 4.08 -12.46
CA ASN A 230 11.76 3.43 -13.26
C ASN A 230 12.33 2.57 -14.40
N GLN A 231 13.28 1.67 -14.07
CA GLN A 231 13.95 0.78 -15.02
C GLN A 231 14.87 1.50 -16.05
N GLY A 232 15.23 2.75 -15.81
CA GLY A 232 15.88 3.61 -16.82
C GLY A 232 17.33 3.29 -17.11
N TRP A 233 18.08 2.68 -16.18
CA TRP A 233 19.49 2.34 -16.36
C TRP A 233 19.63 0.90 -16.83
N LYS A 234 20.05 0.72 -18.10
CA LYS A 234 20.06 -0.59 -18.76
C LYS A 234 21.37 -1.35 -18.65
N ASP A 235 22.47 -0.65 -18.38
CA ASP A 235 23.81 -1.20 -18.19
C ASP A 235 24.16 -1.24 -16.71
N LYS A 236 24.58 -2.41 -16.19
CA LYS A 236 24.85 -2.59 -14.77
C LYS A 236 26.05 -1.80 -14.25
N HIS A 237 27.06 -1.59 -15.08
CA HIS A 237 28.23 -0.80 -14.71
C HIS A 237 27.84 0.68 -14.61
N HIS A 238 27.09 1.19 -15.58
CA HIS A 238 26.54 2.55 -15.52
C HIS A 238 25.61 2.72 -14.30
N ALA A 239 24.73 1.76 -14.04
CA ALA A 239 23.85 1.80 -12.87
C ALA A 239 24.65 1.89 -11.56
N LEU A 240 25.68 1.05 -11.40
CA LEU A 240 26.53 1.07 -10.21
C LEU A 240 27.32 2.38 -10.06
N ASP A 241 27.87 2.90 -11.13
CA ASP A 241 28.59 4.20 -11.14
C ASP A 241 27.65 5.35 -10.75
N MET A 242 26.42 5.35 -11.29
CA MET A 242 25.40 6.32 -10.90
C MET A 242 25.04 6.21 -9.41
N ILE A 243 24.88 5.02 -8.88
CA ILE A 243 24.55 4.80 -7.48
C ILE A 243 25.67 5.30 -6.56
N HIS A 244 26.93 5.06 -6.89
CA HIS A 244 28.06 5.59 -6.13
C HIS A 244 28.08 7.13 -6.14
N TRP A 245 27.90 7.74 -7.32
CA TRP A 245 27.81 9.19 -7.44
C TRP A 245 26.62 9.76 -6.65
N LEU A 246 25.45 9.11 -6.71
CA LEU A 246 24.26 9.51 -5.96
C LEU A 246 24.46 9.40 -4.46
N HIS A 247 25.16 8.36 -3.99
CA HIS A 247 25.51 8.21 -2.57
C HIS A 247 26.32 9.43 -2.07
N GLU A 248 27.29 9.90 -2.83
CA GLU A 248 28.05 11.11 -2.52
C GLU A 248 27.20 12.39 -2.50
N LYS A 249 26.04 12.38 -3.18
CA LYS A 249 25.07 13.48 -3.22
C LYS A 249 24.01 13.41 -2.10
N GLY A 250 24.14 12.51 -1.13
CA GLY A 250 23.21 12.38 -0.02
C GLY A 250 21.88 11.68 -0.37
N ILE A 251 21.89 10.82 -1.39
CA ILE A 251 20.75 9.96 -1.71
C ILE A 251 20.68 8.85 -0.68
N VAL A 252 19.46 8.43 -0.28
CA VAL A 252 19.24 7.46 0.81
C VAL A 252 18.76 6.10 0.33
N MET A 253 18.20 6.00 -0.86
CA MET A 253 17.74 4.74 -1.47
C MET A 253 17.55 4.87 -2.97
N ILE A 254 17.58 3.74 -3.67
CA ILE A 254 17.31 3.63 -5.10
C ILE A 254 16.15 2.67 -5.32
N GLU A 255 15.16 3.06 -6.10
CA GLU A 255 14.03 2.24 -6.51
C GLU A 255 14.19 1.85 -7.98
N GLN A 256 14.04 0.56 -8.28
CA GLN A 256 14.06 -0.07 -9.60
C GLN A 256 15.07 0.56 -10.58
N PRO A 257 16.36 0.36 -10.36
CA PRO A 257 17.41 0.98 -11.17
C PRO A 257 17.41 0.50 -12.63
N MET A 258 17.09 -0.80 -12.82
CA MET A 258 17.25 -1.49 -14.11
C MET A 258 15.96 -2.23 -14.50
N PRO A 259 15.81 -2.59 -15.78
CA PRO A 259 14.70 -3.40 -16.27
C PRO A 259 14.48 -4.69 -15.45
N LYS A 260 13.22 -4.99 -15.14
CA LYS A 260 12.85 -6.15 -14.30
C LYS A 260 13.30 -7.50 -14.87
N GLU A 261 13.49 -7.58 -16.17
CA GLU A 261 13.99 -8.77 -16.86
C GLU A 261 15.48 -9.03 -16.60
N GLN A 262 16.23 -8.03 -16.15
CA GLN A 262 17.67 -8.10 -15.85
C GLN A 262 17.94 -8.41 -14.37
N LEU A 263 17.25 -9.40 -13.81
CA LEU A 263 17.30 -9.70 -12.37
C LEU A 263 18.71 -10.04 -11.89
N ASP A 264 19.49 -10.77 -12.67
CA ASP A 264 20.87 -11.13 -12.32
C ASP A 264 21.79 -9.91 -12.26
N ASP A 265 21.63 -8.97 -13.19
CA ASP A 265 22.37 -7.71 -13.20
C ASP A 265 21.96 -6.82 -12.02
N ILE A 266 20.67 -6.78 -11.70
CA ILE A 266 20.17 -6.07 -10.50
C ILE A 266 20.79 -6.69 -9.24
N ALA A 267 20.82 -7.99 -9.11
CA ALA A 267 21.45 -8.66 -7.98
C ALA A 267 22.95 -8.32 -7.85
N TRP A 268 23.67 -8.30 -8.97
CA TRP A 268 25.06 -7.90 -9.01
C TRP A 268 25.26 -6.45 -8.55
N VAL A 269 24.43 -5.52 -9.01
CA VAL A 269 24.45 -4.11 -8.59
C VAL A 269 24.12 -3.99 -7.09
N THR A 270 23.08 -4.66 -6.63
CA THR A 270 22.63 -4.59 -5.23
C THR A 270 23.70 -5.06 -4.23
N GLN A 271 24.43 -6.13 -4.58
CA GLN A 271 25.52 -6.65 -3.74
C GLN A 271 26.68 -5.67 -3.56
N GLN A 272 26.87 -4.75 -4.50
CA GLN A 272 27.95 -3.77 -4.47
C GLN A 272 27.48 -2.35 -4.12
N SER A 273 26.18 -2.14 -4.07
CA SER A 273 25.58 -0.82 -3.81
C SER A 273 25.83 -0.36 -2.37
N PRO A 274 26.28 0.90 -2.16
CA PRO A 274 26.32 1.52 -0.84
C PRO A 274 24.93 1.94 -0.34
N LEU A 275 23.90 1.90 -1.20
CA LEU A 275 22.54 2.29 -0.93
C LEU A 275 21.59 1.08 -1.01
N PRO A 276 20.50 1.05 -0.21
CA PRO A 276 19.48 0.04 -0.37
C PRO A 276 18.77 0.17 -1.72
N ILE A 277 18.52 -0.97 -2.36
CA ILE A 277 17.84 -1.09 -3.66
C ILE A 277 16.48 -1.72 -3.46
N PHE A 278 15.42 -1.03 -3.90
CA PHE A 278 14.03 -1.47 -3.76
C PHE A 278 13.44 -1.90 -5.09
N ALA A 279 12.71 -3.02 -5.07
CA ALA A 279 11.91 -3.47 -6.21
C ALA A 279 10.59 -2.69 -6.29
N ASP A 280 10.22 -2.23 -7.48
CA ASP A 280 8.88 -1.72 -7.82
C ASP A 280 8.29 -2.53 -8.97
N GLU A 281 8.76 -2.36 -10.19
CA GLU A 281 8.26 -3.11 -11.35
C GLU A 281 8.57 -4.62 -11.28
N SER A 282 9.58 -5.00 -10.51
CA SER A 282 9.92 -6.42 -10.26
C SER A 282 9.04 -7.10 -9.23
N ILE A 283 8.22 -6.39 -8.49
CA ILE A 283 7.32 -6.91 -7.46
C ILE A 283 5.87 -6.54 -7.77
N GLN A 284 5.01 -7.53 -7.85
CA GLN A 284 3.57 -7.33 -8.03
C GLN A 284 2.81 -7.84 -6.82
N ARG A 285 3.00 -9.10 -6.48
CA ARG A 285 2.19 -9.82 -5.52
C ARG A 285 3.02 -10.58 -4.50
N LEU A 286 2.34 -11.13 -3.50
CA LEU A 286 2.93 -11.94 -2.42
C LEU A 286 3.85 -13.06 -2.94
N LYS A 287 3.43 -13.74 -4.01
CA LYS A 287 4.19 -14.86 -4.62
C LYS A 287 5.57 -14.44 -5.15
N ASP A 288 5.76 -13.16 -5.45
CA ASP A 288 7.01 -12.66 -6.04
C ASP A 288 8.07 -12.36 -4.96
N VAL A 289 7.68 -12.14 -3.71
CA VAL A 289 8.58 -11.63 -2.64
C VAL A 289 9.79 -12.53 -2.42
N ALA A 290 9.58 -13.83 -2.24
CA ALA A 290 10.66 -14.77 -1.93
C ALA A 290 11.72 -14.85 -3.05
N GLY A 291 11.31 -14.75 -4.31
CA GLY A 291 12.19 -14.78 -5.47
C GLY A 291 13.10 -13.56 -5.63
N LEU A 292 12.81 -12.47 -4.91
CA LEU A 292 13.59 -11.23 -4.96
C LEU A 292 14.65 -11.13 -3.85
N LYS A 293 14.64 -12.05 -2.89
CA LYS A 293 15.68 -12.12 -1.85
C LYS A 293 17.05 -12.29 -2.49
N GLY A 294 17.98 -11.41 -2.13
CA GLY A 294 19.33 -11.39 -2.70
C GLY A 294 19.49 -10.53 -3.95
N ALA A 295 18.40 -10.29 -4.71
CA ALA A 295 18.42 -9.37 -5.83
C ALA A 295 18.11 -7.91 -5.42
N PHE A 296 17.26 -7.74 -4.43
CA PHE A 296 16.87 -6.44 -3.88
C PHE A 296 17.08 -6.39 -2.37
N THR A 297 17.36 -5.22 -1.83
CA THR A 297 17.40 -4.97 -0.38
C THR A 297 16.00 -4.95 0.22
N GLY A 298 15.03 -4.49 -0.54
CA GLY A 298 13.65 -4.33 -0.11
C GLY A 298 12.64 -4.32 -1.26
N ILE A 299 11.38 -4.20 -0.90
CA ILE A 299 10.24 -4.19 -1.84
C ILE A 299 9.38 -2.96 -1.65
N ASN A 300 8.81 -2.46 -2.74
CA ASN A 300 7.78 -1.43 -2.73
C ASN A 300 6.40 -2.06 -2.89
N ILE A 301 5.61 -2.03 -1.82
CA ILE A 301 4.23 -2.55 -1.82
C ILE A 301 3.29 -1.44 -2.30
N LYS A 302 2.55 -1.73 -3.37
CA LYS A 302 1.48 -0.84 -3.87
C LYS A 302 0.17 -1.62 -3.92
N LEU A 303 -0.87 -1.10 -3.28
CA LEU A 303 -2.17 -1.79 -3.19
C LEU A 303 -2.71 -2.16 -4.57
N MET A 304 -2.61 -1.25 -5.54
CA MET A 304 -3.11 -1.47 -6.90
C MET A 304 -2.45 -2.65 -7.61
N LYS A 305 -1.21 -3.01 -7.24
CA LYS A 305 -0.49 -4.16 -7.79
C LYS A 305 -0.82 -5.46 -7.05
N CYS A 306 -0.89 -5.41 -5.73
CA CYS A 306 -0.99 -6.62 -4.90
C CYS A 306 -2.42 -7.00 -4.50
N THR A 307 -3.42 -6.42 -5.14
CA THR A 307 -4.84 -6.69 -4.91
C THR A 307 -5.41 -6.19 -3.58
N GLY A 308 -4.72 -5.28 -2.90
CA GLY A 308 -5.24 -4.57 -1.73
C GLY A 308 -4.55 -4.86 -0.41
N MET A 309 -5.22 -4.52 0.68
CA MET A 309 -4.68 -4.50 2.04
C MET A 309 -4.39 -5.91 2.59
N ARG A 310 -5.24 -6.89 2.26
CA ARG A 310 -5.07 -8.29 2.70
C ARG A 310 -3.72 -8.85 2.27
N GLU A 311 -3.41 -8.77 1.00
CA GLU A 311 -2.16 -9.30 0.45
C GLU A 311 -0.97 -8.43 0.84
N ALA A 312 -1.13 -7.10 0.87
CA ALA A 312 -0.10 -6.17 1.31
C ALA A 312 0.42 -6.49 2.71
N TRP A 313 -0.46 -6.78 3.66
CA TRP A 313 -0.05 -7.15 5.01
C TRP A 313 0.73 -8.47 5.06
N LYS A 314 0.34 -9.46 4.26
CA LYS A 314 1.11 -10.71 4.10
C LYS A 314 2.49 -10.45 3.49
N MET A 315 2.59 -9.53 2.54
CA MET A 315 3.88 -9.14 1.94
C MET A 315 4.80 -8.46 2.96
N VAL A 316 4.29 -7.58 3.81
CA VAL A 316 5.05 -6.98 4.93
C VAL A 316 5.62 -8.09 5.82
N THR A 317 4.78 -9.02 6.24
CA THR A 317 5.17 -10.12 7.13
C THR A 317 6.24 -11.01 6.50
N LEU A 318 6.06 -11.42 5.24
CA LEU A 318 7.01 -12.27 4.53
C LEU A 318 8.34 -11.55 4.27
N ALA A 319 8.31 -10.29 3.84
CA ALA A 319 9.53 -9.50 3.63
C ALA A 319 10.34 -9.38 4.92
N ARG A 320 9.70 -9.11 6.06
CA ARG A 320 10.37 -9.06 7.37
C ARG A 320 10.97 -10.41 7.76
N ALA A 321 10.26 -11.52 7.53
CA ALA A 321 10.77 -12.88 7.78
C ALA A 321 11.99 -13.23 6.91
N LEU A 322 12.12 -12.59 5.75
CA LEU A 322 13.26 -12.73 4.84
C LEU A 322 14.36 -11.67 5.04
N ASP A 323 14.30 -10.89 6.12
CA ASP A 323 15.22 -9.78 6.39
C ASP A 323 15.28 -8.73 5.25
N MET A 324 14.17 -8.52 4.58
CA MET A 324 14.03 -7.49 3.56
C MET A 324 13.42 -6.21 4.14
N LYS A 325 13.88 -5.07 3.64
CA LYS A 325 13.24 -3.78 3.90
C LYS A 325 11.93 -3.67 3.16
N VAL A 326 11.04 -2.82 3.68
CA VAL A 326 9.71 -2.60 3.10
C VAL A 326 9.47 -1.11 2.92
N MET A 327 8.97 -0.74 1.76
CA MET A 327 8.34 0.55 1.54
C MET A 327 6.91 0.37 1.06
N VAL A 328 6.07 1.35 1.30
CA VAL A 328 4.73 1.47 0.75
C VAL A 328 4.70 2.60 -0.26
N GLY A 329 4.21 2.32 -1.44
CA GLY A 329 4.01 3.29 -2.51
C GLY A 329 2.56 3.36 -2.97
N CYS A 330 2.35 4.18 -3.98
CA CYS A 330 1.04 4.38 -4.59
C CYS A 330 1.16 4.62 -6.09
N MET A 331 0.02 4.69 -6.73
CA MET A 331 -0.18 5.32 -8.02
C MET A 331 -0.70 6.75 -7.79
N THR A 332 -1.17 7.42 -8.83
CA THR A 332 -2.02 8.59 -8.66
C THR A 332 -3.38 8.10 -8.18
N GLU A 333 -3.78 8.46 -6.98
CA GLU A 333 -4.94 7.91 -6.27
C GLU A 333 -5.63 9.03 -5.48
N THR A 334 -6.91 8.84 -5.16
CA THR A 334 -7.60 9.69 -4.18
C THR A 334 -7.14 9.38 -2.77
N SER A 335 -7.54 10.21 -1.81
CA SER A 335 -7.33 9.95 -0.39
C SER A 335 -7.94 8.61 0.09
N CYS A 336 -8.85 8.00 -0.68
CA CYS A 336 -9.40 6.67 -0.35
C CYS A 336 -8.31 5.60 -0.33
N ALA A 337 -7.67 5.32 -1.47
CA ALA A 337 -6.63 4.29 -1.54
C ALA A 337 -5.35 4.71 -0.80
N ILE A 338 -4.98 5.99 -0.83
CA ILE A 338 -3.83 6.51 -0.08
C ILE A 338 -4.00 6.26 1.43
N THR A 339 -5.17 6.54 1.99
CA THR A 339 -5.42 6.31 3.41
C THR A 339 -5.48 4.82 3.75
N ALA A 340 -6.03 3.99 2.87
CA ALA A 340 -5.98 2.54 3.02
C ALA A 340 -4.53 2.01 3.11
N ALA A 341 -3.66 2.45 2.20
CA ALA A 341 -2.24 2.10 2.23
C ALA A 341 -1.53 2.63 3.48
N SER A 342 -1.88 3.82 3.95
CA SER A 342 -1.28 4.42 5.14
C SER A 342 -1.56 3.66 6.43
N GLN A 343 -2.60 2.80 6.48
CA GLN A 343 -2.97 2.04 7.67
C GLN A 343 -1.86 1.08 8.16
N PHE A 344 -1.02 0.56 7.27
CA PHE A 344 0.14 -0.24 7.66
C PHE A 344 1.48 0.50 7.57
N SER A 345 1.46 1.80 7.29
CA SER A 345 2.69 2.60 7.20
C SER A 345 3.54 2.61 8.49
N PRO A 346 2.99 2.44 9.71
CA PRO A 346 3.84 2.29 10.89
C PRO A 346 4.76 1.06 10.89
N ALA A 347 4.52 0.09 10.00
CA ALA A 347 5.30 -1.15 9.90
C ALA A 347 6.36 -1.13 8.78
N VAL A 348 6.48 -0.02 8.02
CA VAL A 348 7.41 0.09 6.89
C VAL A 348 8.60 1.00 7.17
N ASP A 349 9.66 0.88 6.36
CA ASP A 349 10.88 1.70 6.48
C ASP A 349 10.77 3.02 5.72
N PHE A 350 10.09 3.01 4.56
CA PHE A 350 9.88 4.19 3.71
C PHE A 350 8.43 4.25 3.22
N ALA A 351 7.94 5.46 3.00
CA ALA A 351 6.62 5.70 2.42
C ALA A 351 6.69 6.71 1.28
N ASP A 352 5.95 6.41 0.22
CA ASP A 352 5.74 7.26 -0.96
C ASP A 352 4.23 7.30 -1.23
N LEU A 353 3.52 8.08 -0.41
CA LEU A 353 2.06 8.18 -0.38
C LEU A 353 1.58 9.59 -0.71
N ASP A 354 2.17 10.20 -1.73
CA ASP A 354 1.86 11.54 -2.19
C ASP A 354 0.79 11.59 -3.31
N GLY A 355 0.29 10.44 -3.74
CA GLY A 355 -0.60 10.35 -4.91
C GLY A 355 -1.83 11.26 -4.86
N SER A 356 -2.45 11.42 -3.69
CA SER A 356 -3.60 12.31 -3.50
C SER A 356 -3.22 13.80 -3.51
N LEU A 357 -1.97 14.13 -3.22
CA LEU A 357 -1.48 15.51 -3.28
C LEU A 357 -1.24 15.97 -4.72
N LEU A 358 -1.12 15.05 -5.66
CA LEU A 358 -0.87 15.31 -7.06
C LEU A 358 -2.14 15.57 -7.88
N ILE A 359 -3.32 15.35 -7.31
CA ILE A 359 -4.63 15.52 -7.98
C ILE A 359 -5.35 16.79 -7.53
N ALA A 360 -6.20 17.32 -8.41
CA ALA A 360 -6.99 18.53 -8.16
C ALA A 360 -8.43 18.24 -7.74
N ASN A 361 -8.91 17.01 -7.90
CA ASN A 361 -10.31 16.63 -7.76
C ASN A 361 -10.52 15.40 -6.87
N ASP A 362 -9.89 15.40 -5.70
CA ASP A 362 -10.09 14.36 -4.70
C ASP A 362 -11.56 14.31 -4.24
N ARG A 363 -12.07 13.11 -4.04
CA ARG A 363 -13.45 12.84 -3.58
C ARG A 363 -13.51 12.43 -2.12
N PHE A 364 -12.37 12.33 -1.45
CA PHE A 364 -12.26 11.87 -0.07
C PHE A 364 -11.33 12.76 0.72
N LYS A 365 -11.55 12.78 2.03
CA LYS A 365 -10.61 13.27 3.01
C LYS A 365 -10.20 12.09 3.91
N GLY A 366 -8.91 11.96 4.19
CA GLY A 366 -8.38 10.86 5.01
C GLY A 366 -7.04 11.22 5.64
N MET A 367 -6.01 10.43 5.39
CA MET A 367 -4.65 10.66 5.85
C MET A 367 -4.17 12.06 5.47
N GLU A 368 -3.53 12.71 6.40
CA GLU A 368 -2.91 14.03 6.20
C GLU A 368 -1.39 13.94 6.29
N VAL A 369 -0.71 14.85 5.60
CA VAL A 369 0.73 15.05 5.73
C VAL A 369 0.96 16.30 6.56
N VAL A 370 1.47 16.14 7.77
CA VAL A 370 1.74 17.25 8.69
C VAL A 370 3.24 17.37 8.88
N LYS A 371 3.82 18.46 8.43
CA LYS A 371 5.28 18.67 8.43
C LYS A 371 6.04 17.49 7.82
N GLY A 372 5.58 17.01 6.69
CA GLY A 372 6.14 15.87 5.96
C GLY A 372 5.79 14.48 6.51
N LYS A 373 5.24 14.38 7.72
CA LYS A 373 4.92 13.11 8.37
C LYS A 373 3.49 12.66 8.05
N ILE A 374 3.32 11.38 7.79
CA ILE A 374 2.00 10.74 7.64
C ILE A 374 1.27 10.80 8.98
N THR A 375 0.04 11.32 8.95
CA THR A 375 -0.85 11.43 10.12
C THR A 375 -2.13 10.66 9.84
N LEU A 376 -2.33 9.56 10.59
CA LEU A 376 -3.50 8.69 10.46
C LEU A 376 -4.70 9.28 11.18
N PRO A 377 -5.89 9.33 10.56
CA PRO A 377 -7.12 9.71 11.25
C PRO A 377 -7.57 8.61 12.23
N ASP A 378 -8.15 9.02 13.37
CA ASP A 378 -8.73 8.11 14.35
C ASP A 378 -10.20 7.76 14.02
N LEU A 379 -10.48 7.47 12.76
CA LEU A 379 -11.79 7.08 12.27
C LEU A 379 -11.84 5.59 11.98
N PRO A 380 -12.98 4.91 12.22
CA PRO A 380 -13.15 3.50 11.89
C PRO A 380 -12.93 3.20 10.41
N GLY A 381 -12.63 1.94 10.11
CA GLY A 381 -12.36 1.48 8.76
C GLY A 381 -10.98 1.89 8.28
N ILE A 382 -10.89 2.33 7.04
CA ILE A 382 -9.64 2.90 6.50
C ILE A 382 -9.45 4.36 6.91
N GLY A 383 -10.44 5.00 7.55
CA GLY A 383 -10.30 6.35 8.08
C GLY A 383 -10.62 7.46 7.08
N VAL A 384 -11.51 7.24 6.13
CA VAL A 384 -11.89 8.25 5.13
C VAL A 384 -13.30 8.81 5.34
N VAL A 385 -13.48 10.04 4.91
CA VAL A 385 -14.76 10.70 4.76
C VAL A 385 -14.96 11.05 3.29
N LYS A 386 -16.10 10.69 2.73
CA LYS A 386 -16.48 11.07 1.37
C LYS A 386 -16.89 12.55 1.36
N LEU A 387 -16.37 13.33 0.41
CA LEU A 387 -16.66 14.75 0.20
C LEU A 387 -17.92 14.97 -0.61
#